data_b149f49691991f59b92d3c393e77ffe8
#
_entry.id   b149f49691991f59b92d3c393e77ffe8
#
_cell.length_a   1.000
_cell.length_b   1.000
_cell.length_c   1.000
_cell.angle_alpha   90.00
_cell.angle_beta   90.00
_cell.angle_gamma   90.00
#
_symmetry.space_group_name_H-M   'P 1'
#
loop_
_entity.id
_entity.type
_entity.pdbx_description
1 polymer ?
#
loop_
_entity_poly.entity_id
_entity_poly.type
_entity_poly.pdbx_seq_one_letter_code
_entity_poly.pdbx_strand_id
1 'polypeptide(L)'
;MTQSNGATSAAHRRLVWLDHAERIGGLGSWEWTPTTGELRWSDNHYRLFGLEPGSISPSTDFVVAHTHPEDRERVAAALVGLAAGRDVTLNYRIIRHDQEVRHFRVAFAIVDKTDAGPQTLVGSVQDITSQRRIVRKLAAHAAVSKALDEWQDFEPGAAGLLAGMAGALDLAFGVLWVSEHVALTPKVIWHPPTADLAGVAEATRDWRPGRGDPTVGRAWVTRQPVMSTHPWIGATRQRADAIHRARLKAAIAVPVVAVDETLAVLEFLAFEQIELTDRLVWALTGIGHEIGQFLDRRRGELVTPVLTPRGLEILQLAARGQSAAAIADKLVLSPATVKRHFEGAYARLGVSDRAAAVAEAMRQGLIT
;
A
#
# COMPACT_ATOMS: atom_id res chain seq x y z
N MET A 1 -14.10 -22.76 -61.49
CA MET A 1 -13.23 -21.74 -60.82
C MET A 1 -13.91 -20.96 -59.70
N THR A 2 -15.07 -21.33 -59.18
CA THR A 2 -15.88 -20.55 -58.21
C THR A 2 -15.79 -21.01 -56.73
N GLN A 3 -15.17 -22.16 -56.46
CA GLN A 3 -15.06 -22.66 -55.06
C GLN A 3 -13.86 -22.10 -54.27
N SER A 4 -12.80 -21.61 -54.94
CA SER A 4 -11.59 -21.09 -54.28
C SER A 4 -11.82 -19.72 -53.58
N ASN A 5 -12.67 -18.85 -54.12
CA ASN A 5 -12.93 -17.51 -53.58
C ASN A 5 -13.78 -17.52 -52.29
N GLY A 6 -14.66 -18.51 -52.12
CA GLY A 6 -15.50 -18.61 -50.90
C GLY A 6 -14.73 -19.07 -49.68
N ALA A 7 -13.80 -20.01 -49.86
CA ALA A 7 -12.96 -20.54 -48.76
C ALA A 7 -11.98 -19.48 -48.27
N THR A 8 -11.36 -18.71 -49.16
CA THR A 8 -10.44 -17.61 -48.81
C THR A 8 -11.18 -16.48 -48.06
N SER A 9 -12.41 -16.15 -48.49
CA SER A 9 -13.26 -15.14 -47.78
C SER A 9 -13.72 -15.61 -46.41
N ALA A 10 -14.01 -16.91 -46.23
CA ALA A 10 -14.40 -17.47 -44.93
C ALA A 10 -13.20 -17.52 -43.95
N ALA A 11 -12.03 -17.93 -44.44
CA ALA A 11 -10.79 -17.92 -43.65
C ALA A 11 -10.40 -16.51 -43.22
N HIS A 12 -10.48 -15.54 -44.11
CA HIS A 12 -10.21 -14.13 -43.78
C HIS A 12 -11.18 -13.59 -42.71
N ARG A 13 -12.49 -13.83 -42.84
CA ARG A 13 -13.47 -13.43 -41.81
C ARG A 13 -13.17 -14.06 -40.43
N ARG A 14 -12.73 -15.32 -40.44
CA ARG A 14 -12.39 -16.03 -39.19
C ARG A 14 -11.17 -15.42 -38.50
N LEU A 15 -10.16 -15.02 -39.26
CA LEU A 15 -8.98 -14.31 -38.73
C LEU A 15 -9.35 -12.95 -38.14
N VAL A 16 -10.19 -12.18 -38.84
CA VAL A 16 -10.68 -10.88 -38.33
C VAL A 16 -11.47 -11.04 -37.02
N TRP A 17 -12.31 -12.07 -36.93
CA TRP A 17 -13.03 -12.35 -35.69
C TRP A 17 -12.10 -12.73 -34.51
N LEU A 18 -11.09 -13.56 -34.81
CA LEU A 18 -10.11 -13.95 -33.79
C LEU A 18 -9.31 -12.73 -33.27
N ASP A 19 -8.85 -11.85 -34.17
CA ASP A 19 -8.16 -10.61 -33.76
C ASP A 19 -9.06 -9.72 -32.87
N HIS A 20 -10.34 -9.56 -33.27
CA HIS A 20 -11.27 -8.78 -32.45
C HIS A 20 -11.57 -9.46 -31.11
N ALA A 21 -11.72 -10.77 -31.05
CA ALA A 21 -11.95 -11.51 -29.83
C ALA A 21 -10.74 -11.40 -28.87
N GLU A 22 -9.52 -11.50 -29.40
CA GLU A 22 -8.29 -11.29 -28.64
C GLU A 22 -8.22 -9.88 -28.06
N ARG A 23 -8.53 -8.86 -28.87
CA ARG A 23 -8.50 -7.45 -28.40
C ARG A 23 -9.53 -7.18 -27.31
N ILE A 24 -10.77 -7.67 -27.47
CA ILE A 24 -11.83 -7.49 -26.45
C ILE A 24 -11.48 -8.24 -25.17
N GLY A 25 -10.92 -9.46 -25.30
CA GLY A 25 -10.54 -10.31 -24.18
C GLY A 25 -9.23 -9.92 -23.48
N GLY A 26 -8.46 -8.96 -24.04
CA GLY A 26 -7.10 -8.67 -23.56
C GLY A 26 -6.17 -9.88 -23.73
N LEU A 27 -6.37 -10.66 -24.80
CA LEU A 27 -5.63 -11.88 -25.09
C LEU A 27 -4.62 -11.64 -26.21
N GLY A 28 -3.49 -12.35 -26.16
CA GLY A 28 -2.56 -12.49 -27.27
C GLY A 28 -2.22 -13.95 -27.44
N SER A 29 -2.27 -14.47 -28.66
CA SER A 29 -1.92 -15.86 -28.96
C SER A 29 -0.45 -15.99 -29.36
N TRP A 30 0.11 -17.16 -29.12
CA TRP A 30 1.46 -17.50 -29.53
C TRP A 30 1.58 -18.97 -29.92
N GLU A 31 2.53 -19.24 -30.80
CA GLU A 31 2.93 -20.57 -31.20
C GLU A 31 4.44 -20.71 -31.02
N TRP A 32 4.91 -21.77 -30.38
CA TRP A 32 6.30 -22.04 -30.14
C TRP A 32 6.71 -23.44 -30.51
N THR A 33 7.82 -23.56 -31.25
CA THR A 33 8.45 -24.80 -31.62
C THR A 33 9.77 -24.95 -30.87
N PRO A 34 9.82 -25.64 -29.72
CA PRO A 34 11.02 -25.73 -28.90
C PRO A 34 12.25 -26.27 -29.61
N THR A 35 12.06 -27.20 -30.58
CA THR A 35 13.16 -27.86 -31.33
C THR A 35 13.88 -26.91 -32.27
N THR A 36 13.21 -25.92 -32.82
CA THR A 36 13.77 -24.91 -33.73
C THR A 36 13.99 -23.57 -33.02
N GLY A 37 13.35 -23.37 -31.86
CA GLY A 37 13.29 -22.08 -31.15
C GLY A 37 12.32 -21.07 -31.78
N GLU A 38 11.62 -21.43 -32.86
CA GLU A 38 10.71 -20.53 -33.55
C GLU A 38 9.52 -20.17 -32.65
N LEU A 39 9.32 -18.87 -32.43
CA LEU A 39 8.21 -18.30 -31.67
C LEU A 39 7.46 -17.32 -32.56
N ARG A 40 6.15 -17.50 -32.65
CA ARG A 40 5.25 -16.60 -33.39
C ARG A 40 4.23 -15.99 -32.49
N TRP A 41 3.89 -14.74 -32.72
CA TRP A 41 2.90 -13.98 -31.95
C TRP A 41 1.75 -13.51 -32.85
N SER A 42 0.55 -13.46 -32.29
CA SER A 42 -0.55 -12.71 -32.89
C SER A 42 -0.29 -11.20 -32.81
N ASP A 43 -0.95 -10.43 -33.65
CA ASP A 43 -0.86 -8.97 -33.63
C ASP A 43 -1.17 -8.37 -32.24
N ASN A 44 -2.16 -8.95 -31.56
CA ASN A 44 -2.53 -8.46 -30.23
C ASN A 44 -1.48 -8.82 -29.17
N HIS A 45 -0.73 -9.91 -29.33
CA HIS A 45 0.36 -10.23 -28.43
C HIS A 45 1.47 -9.14 -28.46
N TYR A 46 1.82 -8.64 -29.66
CA TYR A 46 2.74 -7.50 -29.78
C TYR A 46 2.20 -6.28 -29.02
N ARG A 47 0.90 -5.96 -29.22
CA ARG A 47 0.26 -4.81 -28.55
C ARG A 47 0.24 -4.94 -27.02
N LEU A 48 0.10 -6.15 -26.49
CA LEU A 48 0.19 -6.40 -25.06
C LEU A 48 1.57 -6.02 -24.48
N PHE A 49 2.65 -6.22 -25.26
CA PHE A 49 4.00 -5.77 -24.91
C PHE A 49 4.25 -4.28 -25.22
N GLY A 50 3.28 -3.57 -25.78
CA GLY A 50 3.43 -2.17 -26.20
C GLY A 50 4.20 -2.01 -27.51
N LEU A 51 4.18 -3.01 -28.36
CA LEU A 51 4.89 -3.07 -29.64
C LEU A 51 3.92 -3.01 -30.81
N GLU A 52 4.38 -2.47 -31.94
CA GLU A 52 3.69 -2.60 -33.22
C GLU A 52 3.84 -4.04 -33.75
N PRO A 53 2.77 -4.61 -34.34
CA PRO A 53 2.82 -5.94 -34.93
C PRO A 53 3.97 -6.09 -35.94
N GLY A 54 4.78 -7.15 -35.75
CA GLY A 54 5.90 -7.44 -36.64
C GLY A 54 7.15 -6.54 -36.45
N SER A 55 7.16 -5.65 -35.46
CA SER A 55 8.29 -4.74 -35.21
C SER A 55 9.56 -5.46 -34.70
N ILE A 56 9.42 -6.66 -34.18
CA ILE A 56 10.50 -7.54 -33.70
C ILE A 56 10.27 -8.98 -34.15
N SER A 57 11.32 -9.79 -34.11
CA SER A 57 11.19 -11.26 -34.17
C SER A 57 11.04 -11.78 -32.73
N PRO A 58 9.88 -12.40 -32.38
CA PRO A 58 9.67 -12.93 -31.03
C PRO A 58 10.68 -14.02 -30.69
N SER A 59 11.13 -14.05 -29.44
CA SER A 59 11.98 -15.10 -28.90
C SER A 59 11.70 -15.30 -27.41
N THR A 60 12.04 -16.48 -26.89
CA THR A 60 11.98 -16.74 -25.45
C THR A 60 12.88 -15.81 -24.65
N ASP A 61 14.05 -15.45 -25.20
CA ASP A 61 14.96 -14.50 -24.58
C ASP A 61 14.35 -13.10 -24.47
N PHE A 62 13.62 -12.66 -25.50
CA PHE A 62 12.88 -11.40 -25.47
C PHE A 62 11.84 -11.41 -24.35
N VAL A 63 11.08 -12.50 -24.20
CA VAL A 63 10.08 -12.65 -23.12
C VAL A 63 10.76 -12.55 -21.74
N VAL A 64 11.85 -13.26 -21.52
CA VAL A 64 12.59 -13.23 -20.26
C VAL A 64 13.19 -11.83 -20.00
N ALA A 65 13.74 -11.17 -21.00
CA ALA A 65 14.31 -9.83 -20.87
C ALA A 65 13.29 -8.77 -20.44
N HIS A 66 12.06 -8.87 -20.97
CA HIS A 66 10.95 -7.96 -20.62
C HIS A 66 10.15 -8.41 -19.39
N THR A 67 10.47 -9.58 -18.83
CA THR A 67 9.91 -10.02 -17.55
C THR A 67 10.47 -9.17 -16.41
N HIS A 68 9.60 -8.83 -15.45
CA HIS A 68 10.02 -8.15 -14.22
C HIS A 68 11.18 -8.91 -13.55
N PRO A 69 12.24 -8.23 -13.08
CA PRO A 69 13.45 -8.88 -12.56
C PRO A 69 13.20 -10.01 -11.55
N GLU A 70 12.25 -9.81 -10.63
CA GLU A 70 11.89 -10.81 -9.62
C GLU A 70 11.19 -12.06 -10.18
N ASP A 71 10.59 -11.97 -11.38
CA ASP A 71 9.87 -13.08 -12.00
C ASP A 71 10.72 -13.82 -13.06
N ARG A 72 11.90 -13.29 -13.44
CA ARG A 72 12.73 -13.82 -14.55
C ARG A 72 13.14 -15.25 -14.36
N GLU A 73 13.65 -15.60 -13.19
CA GLU A 73 14.10 -16.98 -12.89
C GLU A 73 12.92 -17.97 -13.01
N ARG A 74 11.76 -17.59 -12.46
CA ARG A 74 10.55 -18.40 -12.50
C ARG A 74 10.01 -18.57 -13.93
N VAL A 75 10.07 -17.51 -14.73
CA VAL A 75 9.64 -17.55 -16.16
C VAL A 75 10.61 -18.42 -16.96
N ALA A 76 11.92 -18.26 -16.79
CA ALA A 76 12.92 -19.09 -17.48
C ALA A 76 12.76 -20.58 -17.13
N ALA A 77 12.56 -20.92 -15.87
CA ALA A 77 12.30 -22.29 -15.43
C ALA A 77 10.99 -22.84 -16.01
N ALA A 78 9.95 -22.00 -16.13
CA ALA A 78 8.69 -22.37 -16.76
C ALA A 78 8.84 -22.69 -18.25
N LEU A 79 9.59 -21.91 -19.02
CA LEU A 79 9.87 -22.15 -20.43
C LEU A 79 10.63 -23.48 -20.63
N VAL A 80 11.60 -23.79 -19.80
CA VAL A 80 12.28 -25.11 -19.80
C VAL A 80 11.30 -26.24 -19.49
N GLY A 81 10.39 -26.02 -18.53
CA GLY A 81 9.33 -26.98 -18.22
C GLY A 81 8.38 -27.24 -19.38
N LEU A 82 7.98 -26.18 -20.08
CA LEU A 82 7.12 -26.26 -21.27
C LEU A 82 7.80 -27.04 -22.42
N ALA A 83 9.07 -26.75 -22.69
CA ALA A 83 9.84 -27.45 -23.69
C ALA A 83 9.97 -28.96 -23.38
N ALA A 84 9.95 -29.34 -22.11
CA ALA A 84 9.94 -30.72 -21.64
C ALA A 84 8.53 -31.34 -21.59
N GLY A 85 7.48 -30.65 -22.04
CA GLY A 85 6.10 -31.11 -22.07
C GLY A 85 5.41 -31.20 -20.71
N ARG A 86 5.88 -30.44 -19.73
CA ARG A 86 5.25 -30.34 -18.39
C ARG A 86 4.16 -29.30 -18.38
N ASP A 87 3.06 -29.58 -17.67
CA ASP A 87 2.03 -28.59 -17.41
C ASP A 87 2.56 -27.48 -16.50
N VAL A 88 2.46 -26.24 -16.97
CA VAL A 88 2.91 -25.07 -16.23
C VAL A 88 1.80 -24.01 -16.26
N THR A 89 1.29 -23.65 -15.08
CA THR A 89 0.46 -22.46 -14.93
C THR A 89 1.38 -21.31 -14.51
N LEU A 90 1.37 -20.23 -15.26
CA LEU A 90 2.27 -19.11 -15.03
C LEU A 90 1.49 -17.79 -15.02
N ASN A 91 1.61 -17.08 -13.88
CA ASN A 91 1.28 -15.65 -13.81
C ASN A 91 2.59 -14.90 -13.56
N TYR A 92 2.89 -13.89 -14.37
CA TYR A 92 4.13 -13.12 -14.23
C TYR A 92 3.92 -11.68 -14.63
N ARG A 93 4.84 -10.82 -14.22
CA ARG A 93 4.85 -9.41 -14.58
C ARG A 93 5.78 -9.18 -15.78
N ILE A 94 5.35 -8.33 -16.68
CA ILE A 94 6.21 -7.79 -17.74
C ILE A 94 6.41 -6.30 -17.50
N ILE A 95 7.53 -5.79 -17.99
CA ILE A 95 7.83 -4.35 -18.11
C ILE A 95 7.74 -4.04 -19.59
N ARG A 96 6.72 -3.26 -19.97
CA ARG A 96 6.52 -2.82 -21.34
C ARG A 96 7.59 -1.83 -21.78
N HIS A 97 7.65 -1.53 -23.06
CA HIS A 97 8.57 -0.54 -23.63
C HIS A 97 8.36 0.87 -23.01
N ASP A 98 7.12 1.23 -22.67
CA ASP A 98 6.74 2.47 -21.97
C ASP A 98 6.97 2.44 -20.46
N GLN A 99 7.69 1.42 -19.97
CA GLN A 99 7.99 1.16 -18.55
C GLN A 99 6.76 0.80 -17.69
N GLU A 100 5.58 0.60 -18.29
CA GLU A 100 4.40 0.16 -17.56
C GLU A 100 4.52 -1.32 -17.18
N VAL A 101 4.21 -1.65 -15.93
CA VAL A 101 4.17 -3.04 -15.44
C VAL A 101 2.81 -3.63 -15.70
N ARG A 102 2.76 -4.75 -16.42
CA ARG A 102 1.54 -5.53 -16.69
C ARG A 102 1.62 -6.92 -16.06
N HIS A 103 0.49 -7.44 -15.64
CA HIS A 103 0.35 -8.79 -15.11
C HIS A 103 -0.24 -9.71 -16.16
N PHE A 104 0.49 -10.74 -16.51
CA PHE A 104 0.10 -11.71 -17.51
C PHE A 104 -0.22 -13.06 -16.89
N ARG A 105 -1.26 -13.70 -17.43
CA ARG A 105 -1.59 -15.11 -17.20
C ARG A 105 -1.36 -15.86 -18.49
N VAL A 106 -0.62 -16.95 -18.44
CA VAL A 106 -0.35 -17.82 -19.58
C VAL A 106 -1.18 -19.08 -19.46
N ALA A 107 -1.81 -19.46 -20.58
CA ALA A 107 -2.40 -20.77 -20.82
C ALA A 107 -1.85 -21.34 -22.13
N PHE A 108 -1.66 -22.63 -22.19
CA PHE A 108 -1.12 -23.29 -23.39
C PHE A 108 -1.66 -24.70 -23.56
N ALA A 109 -1.46 -25.24 -24.75
CA ALA A 109 -1.74 -26.61 -25.12
C ALA A 109 -0.61 -27.16 -26.01
N ILE A 110 -0.33 -28.43 -25.90
CA ILE A 110 0.58 -29.14 -26.78
C ILE A 110 -0.26 -29.60 -27.99
N VAL A 111 0.08 -29.12 -29.20
CA VAL A 111 -0.65 -29.47 -30.43
C VAL A 111 -0.02 -30.69 -31.10
N ASP A 112 1.31 -30.76 -31.05
CA ASP A 112 2.03 -31.89 -31.65
C ASP A 112 3.12 -32.39 -30.68
N LYS A 113 3.23 -33.72 -30.52
CA LYS A 113 4.14 -34.38 -29.60
C LYS A 113 4.77 -35.63 -30.26
N THR A 114 6.07 -35.76 -30.09
CA THR A 114 6.83 -36.97 -30.44
C THR A 114 7.40 -37.62 -29.17
N ASP A 115 8.04 -38.78 -29.32
CA ASP A 115 8.75 -39.45 -28.22
C ASP A 115 9.88 -38.61 -27.65
N ALA A 116 10.42 -37.66 -28.43
CA ALA A 116 11.46 -36.72 -28.00
C ALA A 116 10.91 -35.47 -27.24
N GLY A 117 9.59 -35.30 -27.13
CA GLY A 117 8.92 -34.18 -26.46
C GLY A 117 7.97 -33.40 -27.36
N PRO A 118 7.43 -32.25 -26.90
CA PRO A 118 6.52 -31.42 -27.70
C PRO A 118 7.24 -30.83 -28.90
N GLN A 119 6.64 -30.96 -30.08
CA GLN A 119 7.11 -30.32 -31.31
C GLN A 119 6.52 -28.91 -31.45
N THR A 120 5.23 -28.74 -31.15
CA THR A 120 4.54 -27.47 -31.27
C THR A 120 3.66 -27.23 -30.02
N LEU A 121 3.84 -26.08 -29.42
CA LEU A 121 2.99 -25.57 -28.37
C LEU A 121 2.24 -24.34 -28.88
N VAL A 122 0.96 -24.26 -28.57
CA VAL A 122 0.16 -23.05 -28.80
C VAL A 122 -0.37 -22.56 -27.46
N GLY A 123 -0.50 -21.27 -27.33
CA GLY A 123 -1.01 -20.72 -26.11
C GLY A 123 -1.56 -19.31 -26.25
N SER A 124 -2.11 -18.85 -25.15
CA SER A 124 -2.53 -17.48 -25.02
C SER A 124 -1.91 -16.84 -23.78
N VAL A 125 -1.71 -15.55 -23.89
CA VAL A 125 -1.40 -14.69 -22.76
C VAL A 125 -2.57 -13.76 -22.56
N GLN A 126 -2.99 -13.58 -21.33
CA GLN A 126 -4.05 -12.66 -20.94
C GLN A 126 -3.49 -11.57 -20.05
N ASP A 127 -3.76 -10.31 -20.40
CA ASP A 127 -3.51 -9.19 -19.48
C ASP A 127 -4.58 -9.19 -18.38
N ILE A 128 -4.16 -9.54 -17.17
CA ILE A 128 -5.03 -9.59 -15.97
C ILE A 128 -4.80 -8.39 -15.05
N THR A 129 -4.13 -7.34 -15.53
CA THR A 129 -3.78 -6.16 -14.71
C THR A 129 -5.04 -5.49 -14.15
N SER A 130 -6.04 -5.26 -14.99
CA SER A 130 -7.31 -4.64 -14.58
C SER A 130 -8.10 -5.51 -13.59
N GLN A 131 -8.14 -6.84 -13.82
CA GLN A 131 -8.81 -7.77 -12.92
C GLN A 131 -8.12 -7.79 -11.53
N ARG A 132 -6.79 -7.83 -11.50
CA ARG A 132 -6.04 -7.76 -10.24
C ARG A 132 -6.27 -6.45 -9.48
N ARG A 133 -6.34 -5.33 -10.20
CA ARG A 133 -6.67 -4.01 -9.61
C ARG A 133 -8.06 -4.02 -8.95
N ILE A 134 -9.07 -4.62 -9.60
CA ILE A 134 -10.43 -4.74 -9.03
C ILE A 134 -10.43 -5.63 -7.78
N VAL A 135 -9.80 -6.80 -7.85
CA VAL A 135 -9.72 -7.72 -6.71
C VAL A 135 -9.01 -7.07 -5.51
N ARG A 136 -7.90 -6.37 -5.74
CA ARG A 136 -7.19 -5.62 -4.69
C ARG A 136 -8.06 -4.55 -4.04
N LYS A 137 -8.85 -3.82 -4.82
CA LYS A 137 -9.79 -2.81 -4.30
C LYS A 137 -10.83 -3.42 -3.38
N LEU A 138 -11.49 -4.51 -3.81
CA LEU A 138 -12.47 -5.21 -2.99
C LEU A 138 -11.83 -5.80 -1.72
N ALA A 139 -10.63 -6.34 -1.85
CA ALA A 139 -9.87 -6.85 -0.72
C ALA A 139 -9.52 -5.75 0.29
N ALA A 140 -9.17 -4.53 -0.18
CA ALA A 140 -8.87 -3.41 0.70
C ALA A 140 -10.11 -2.97 1.51
N HIS A 141 -11.28 -2.81 0.88
CA HIS A 141 -12.53 -2.51 1.60
C HIS A 141 -12.89 -3.62 2.60
N ALA A 142 -12.84 -4.88 2.17
CA ALA A 142 -13.13 -6.01 3.08
C ALA A 142 -12.16 -6.06 4.28
N ALA A 143 -10.88 -5.78 4.05
CA ALA A 143 -9.87 -5.73 5.10
C ALA A 143 -10.13 -4.58 6.09
N VAL A 144 -10.54 -3.41 5.58
CA VAL A 144 -10.93 -2.27 6.43
C VAL A 144 -12.15 -2.60 7.26
N SER A 145 -13.25 -3.02 6.63
CA SER A 145 -14.49 -3.36 7.37
C SER A 145 -14.21 -4.41 8.43
N LYS A 146 -13.46 -5.47 8.11
CA LYS A 146 -13.05 -6.48 9.09
C LYS A 146 -12.24 -5.87 10.25
N ALA A 147 -11.26 -5.04 9.97
CA ALA A 147 -10.43 -4.42 11.01
C ALA A 147 -11.25 -3.51 11.93
N LEU A 148 -12.23 -2.79 11.37
CA LEU A 148 -13.12 -1.92 12.15
C LEU A 148 -14.09 -2.74 13.01
N ASP A 149 -14.58 -3.87 12.53
CA ASP A 149 -15.46 -4.78 13.29
C ASP A 149 -14.72 -5.47 14.45
N GLU A 150 -13.44 -5.82 14.24
CA GLU A 150 -12.57 -6.45 15.24
C GLU A 150 -11.90 -5.45 16.19
N TRP A 151 -12.14 -4.13 16.02
CA TRP A 151 -11.49 -3.08 16.79
C TRP A 151 -11.99 -3.05 18.23
N GLN A 152 -11.18 -3.49 19.16
CA GLN A 152 -11.46 -3.42 20.61
C GLN A 152 -10.71 -2.23 21.24
N ASP A 153 -9.40 -2.21 21.09
CA ASP A 153 -8.49 -1.18 21.62
C ASP A 153 -7.82 -0.44 20.47
N PHE A 154 -7.42 0.81 20.71
CA PHE A 154 -6.89 1.70 19.68
C PHE A 154 -5.63 1.15 19.01
N GLU A 155 -4.61 0.79 19.79
CA GLU A 155 -3.30 0.42 19.22
C GLU A 155 -3.36 -0.90 18.42
N PRO A 156 -3.94 -2.02 18.94
CA PRO A 156 -4.13 -3.25 18.17
C PRO A 156 -5.07 -3.06 16.97
N GLY A 157 -6.17 -2.31 17.15
CA GLY A 157 -7.14 -2.05 16.09
C GLY A 157 -6.51 -1.27 14.92
N ALA A 158 -5.78 -0.20 15.22
CA ALA A 158 -5.07 0.59 14.21
C ALA A 158 -3.97 -0.22 13.53
N ALA A 159 -3.23 -1.05 14.27
CA ALA A 159 -2.24 -1.95 13.68
C ALA A 159 -2.89 -2.98 12.75
N GLY A 160 -4.03 -3.56 13.14
CA GLY A 160 -4.83 -4.47 12.31
C GLY A 160 -5.35 -3.80 11.04
N LEU A 161 -5.83 -2.57 11.13
CA LEU A 161 -6.24 -1.75 9.99
C LEU A 161 -5.09 -1.52 9.01
N LEU A 162 -3.93 -1.08 9.51
CA LEU A 162 -2.74 -0.87 8.69
C LEU A 162 -2.27 -2.16 8.03
N ALA A 163 -2.23 -3.27 8.78
CA ALA A 163 -1.87 -4.59 8.27
C ALA A 163 -2.81 -5.06 7.16
N GLY A 164 -4.12 -4.94 7.39
CA GLY A 164 -5.14 -5.36 6.43
C GLY A 164 -5.07 -4.58 5.12
N MET A 165 -4.97 -3.26 5.19
CA MET A 165 -4.80 -2.41 4.01
C MET A 165 -3.47 -2.69 3.28
N ALA A 166 -2.38 -2.82 4.04
CA ALA A 166 -1.08 -3.12 3.46
C ALA A 166 -1.07 -4.45 2.71
N GLY A 167 -1.63 -5.51 3.30
CA GLY A 167 -1.75 -6.81 2.64
C GLY A 167 -2.62 -6.80 1.39
N ALA A 168 -3.75 -6.07 1.43
CA ALA A 168 -4.66 -5.96 0.29
C ALA A 168 -4.08 -5.16 -0.88
N LEU A 169 -3.25 -4.15 -0.60
CA LEU A 169 -2.69 -3.23 -1.59
C LEU A 169 -1.21 -3.51 -1.93
N ASP A 170 -0.60 -4.55 -1.32
CA ASP A 170 0.80 -4.92 -1.51
C ASP A 170 1.78 -3.81 -1.04
N LEU A 171 1.50 -3.28 0.15
CA LEU A 171 2.28 -2.23 0.79
C LEU A 171 3.15 -2.82 1.90
N ALA A 172 4.31 -2.20 2.15
CA ALA A 172 5.33 -2.78 3.02
C ALA A 172 5.37 -2.18 4.43
N PHE A 173 4.87 -0.95 4.58
CA PHE A 173 4.98 -0.19 5.82
C PHE A 173 3.76 0.70 5.97
N GLY A 174 3.25 0.88 7.17
CA GLY A 174 2.08 1.71 7.45
C GLY A 174 2.23 2.57 8.70
N VAL A 175 1.71 3.78 8.67
CA VAL A 175 1.66 4.70 9.82
C VAL A 175 0.28 5.32 9.91
N LEU A 176 -0.28 5.34 11.11
CA LEU A 176 -1.43 6.16 11.45
C LEU A 176 -0.92 7.46 12.11
N TRP A 177 -1.11 8.56 11.41
CA TRP A 177 -0.77 9.91 11.85
C TRP A 177 -2.00 10.60 12.40
N VAL A 178 -1.87 11.28 13.54
CA VAL A 178 -2.93 12.12 14.12
C VAL A 178 -2.45 13.55 14.21
N SER A 179 -3.34 14.51 13.94
CA SER A 179 -2.99 15.93 14.01
C SER A 179 -2.88 16.39 15.47
N GLU A 180 -1.72 16.93 15.82
CA GLU A 180 -1.48 17.60 17.10
C GLU A 180 -1.03 19.03 16.82
N HIS A 181 -1.93 20.01 17.03
CA HIS A 181 -1.70 21.43 16.80
C HIS A 181 -1.29 21.77 15.35
N VAL A 182 0.01 21.85 15.06
CA VAL A 182 0.55 22.30 13.76
C VAL A 182 1.24 21.20 12.97
N ALA A 183 1.37 20.00 13.52
CA ALA A 183 2.06 18.87 12.91
C ALA A 183 1.30 17.56 13.12
N LEU A 184 1.68 16.55 12.38
CA LEU A 184 1.19 15.19 12.52
C LEU A 184 2.14 14.40 13.43
N THR A 185 1.56 13.61 14.34
CA THR A 185 2.27 12.72 15.26
C THR A 185 1.96 11.27 14.93
N PRO A 186 2.96 10.38 14.81
CA PRO A 186 2.71 8.96 14.55
C PRO A 186 2.16 8.33 15.83
N LYS A 187 0.97 7.72 15.74
CA LYS A 187 0.35 7.01 16.86
C LYS A 187 0.60 5.52 16.77
N VAL A 188 0.49 4.96 15.59
CA VAL A 188 0.74 3.54 15.33
C VAL A 188 1.61 3.41 14.10
N ILE A 189 2.65 2.59 14.20
CA ILE A 189 3.55 2.23 13.11
C ILE A 189 3.47 0.72 12.94
N TRP A 190 3.25 0.27 11.73
CA TRP A 190 3.15 -1.13 11.38
C TRP A 190 4.07 -1.50 10.22
N HIS A 191 4.68 -2.67 10.30
CA HIS A 191 5.35 -3.36 9.20
C HIS A 191 5.35 -4.86 9.46
N PRO A 192 5.43 -5.71 8.41
CA PRO A 192 5.52 -7.15 8.60
C PRO A 192 6.86 -7.51 9.27
N PRO A 193 6.88 -8.52 10.15
CA PRO A 193 8.11 -8.93 10.85
C PRO A 193 9.16 -9.53 9.91
N THR A 194 8.76 -9.95 8.71
CA THR A 194 9.63 -10.54 7.68
C THR A 194 10.43 -9.52 6.88
N ALA A 195 10.09 -8.22 6.97
CA ALA A 195 10.79 -7.15 6.27
C ALA A 195 11.70 -6.38 7.24
N ASP A 196 12.93 -6.10 6.80
CA ASP A 196 13.87 -5.27 7.58
C ASP A 196 13.52 -3.78 7.46
N LEU A 197 12.48 -3.38 8.19
CA LEU A 197 11.95 -2.00 8.19
C LEU A 197 12.04 -1.31 9.57
N ALA A 198 12.72 -1.95 10.53
CA ALA A 198 12.88 -1.43 11.88
C ALA A 198 13.54 -0.03 11.89
N GLY A 199 14.56 0.20 11.03
CA GLY A 199 15.20 1.51 10.91
C GLY A 199 14.28 2.60 10.35
N VAL A 200 13.33 2.24 9.47
CA VAL A 200 12.31 3.17 8.97
C VAL A 200 11.31 3.51 10.09
N ALA A 201 10.91 2.50 10.86
CA ALA A 201 10.01 2.67 11.99
C ALA A 201 10.61 3.58 13.07
N GLU A 202 11.89 3.36 13.43
CA GLU A 202 12.60 4.18 14.39
C GLU A 202 12.70 5.64 13.94
N ALA A 203 13.16 5.87 12.71
CA ALA A 203 13.27 7.23 12.17
C ALA A 203 11.91 7.94 11.99
N THR A 204 10.82 7.17 11.88
CA THR A 204 9.46 7.70 11.76
C THR A 204 8.90 8.15 13.11
N ARG A 205 9.29 7.54 14.23
CA ARG A 205 8.80 7.91 15.58
C ARG A 205 9.07 9.36 15.94
N ASP A 206 10.20 9.89 15.50
CA ASP A 206 10.63 11.26 15.84
C ASP A 206 10.28 12.29 14.77
N TRP A 207 9.79 11.86 13.63
CA TRP A 207 9.39 12.76 12.55
C TRP A 207 8.01 13.36 12.81
N ARG A 208 7.88 14.68 12.58
CA ARG A 208 6.65 15.45 12.78
C ARG A 208 6.35 16.26 11.51
N PRO A 209 5.73 15.64 10.49
CA PRO A 209 5.40 16.36 9.27
C PRO A 209 4.33 17.43 9.52
N GLY A 210 4.59 18.62 9.02
CA GLY A 210 3.65 19.73 9.04
C GLY A 210 2.78 19.79 7.79
N ARG A 211 1.94 20.81 7.70
CA ARG A 211 1.03 21.06 6.55
C ARG A 211 1.75 21.22 5.22
N GLY A 212 3.02 21.65 5.23
CA GLY A 212 3.87 21.80 4.04
C GLY A 212 4.53 20.52 3.55
N ASP A 213 4.40 19.40 4.27
CA ASP A 213 4.93 18.12 3.79
C ASP A 213 4.23 17.69 2.50
N PRO A 214 4.98 17.26 1.45
CA PRO A 214 4.42 17.02 0.12
C PRO A 214 3.53 15.78 0.02
N THR A 215 3.57 14.90 1.00
CA THR A 215 2.79 13.64 0.98
C THR A 215 1.74 13.64 2.09
N VAL A 216 2.13 13.41 3.34
CA VAL A 216 1.17 13.30 4.45
C VAL A 216 0.56 14.66 4.82
N GLY A 217 1.35 15.74 4.81
CA GLY A 217 0.86 17.10 5.04
C GLY A 217 -0.09 17.57 3.97
N ARG A 218 0.20 17.26 2.70
CA ARG A 218 -0.67 17.58 1.58
C ARG A 218 -1.98 16.80 1.67
N ALA A 219 -1.96 15.48 1.94
CA ALA A 219 -3.17 14.69 2.14
C ALA A 219 -4.03 15.24 3.29
N TRP A 220 -3.39 15.64 4.40
CA TRP A 220 -4.04 16.28 5.54
C TRP A 220 -4.81 17.54 5.15
N VAL A 221 -4.18 18.43 4.36
CA VAL A 221 -4.77 19.74 3.99
C VAL A 221 -5.80 19.61 2.88
N THR A 222 -5.50 18.80 1.85
CA THR A 222 -6.37 18.68 0.66
C THR A 222 -7.54 17.74 0.86
N ARG A 223 -7.49 16.88 1.89
CA ARG A 223 -8.49 15.83 2.14
C ARG A 223 -8.63 14.85 0.97
N GLN A 224 -7.56 14.71 0.19
CA GLN A 224 -7.49 13.79 -0.95
C GLN A 224 -6.32 12.84 -0.77
N PRO A 225 -6.42 11.59 -1.24
CA PRO A 225 -5.29 10.69 -1.31
C PRO A 225 -4.15 11.31 -2.12
N VAL A 226 -2.93 11.21 -1.61
CA VAL A 226 -1.72 11.73 -2.25
C VAL A 226 -0.73 10.59 -2.40
N MET A 227 -0.08 10.52 -3.57
CA MET A 227 1.01 9.60 -3.83
C MET A 227 2.30 10.36 -4.12
N SER A 228 3.42 9.76 -3.71
CA SER A 228 4.75 10.22 -4.04
C SER A 228 5.59 9.06 -4.56
N THR A 229 6.28 9.29 -5.67
CA THR A 229 7.31 8.39 -6.21
C THR A 229 8.69 8.61 -5.59
N HIS A 230 8.77 9.57 -4.67
CA HIS A 230 9.97 9.94 -3.95
C HIS A 230 9.64 10.08 -2.46
N PRO A 231 9.43 8.96 -1.75
CA PRO A 231 8.90 8.96 -0.38
C PRO A 231 9.85 9.57 0.66
N TRP A 232 11.04 9.95 0.26
CA TRP A 232 12.04 10.65 1.09
C TRP A 232 11.95 12.17 1.05
N ILE A 233 11.21 12.75 0.07
CA ILE A 233 11.06 14.21 -0.02
C ILE A 233 10.17 14.70 1.13
N GLY A 234 10.64 15.72 1.84
CA GLY A 234 9.97 16.26 3.04
C GLY A 234 10.35 15.55 4.35
N ALA A 235 10.95 14.36 4.26
CA ALA A 235 11.38 13.62 5.44
C ALA A 235 12.67 14.21 6.07
N THR A 236 12.90 13.91 7.36
CA THR A 236 14.21 14.16 7.97
C THR A 236 15.28 13.34 7.26
N ARG A 237 16.55 13.79 7.36
CA ARG A 237 17.67 13.05 6.76
C ARG A 237 17.72 11.59 7.23
N GLN A 238 17.53 11.37 8.53
CA GLN A 238 17.53 10.01 9.10
C GLN A 238 16.45 9.12 8.48
N ARG A 239 15.22 9.64 8.32
CA ARG A 239 14.11 8.90 7.69
C ARG A 239 14.35 8.67 6.20
N ALA A 240 14.85 9.67 5.48
CA ALA A 240 15.19 9.55 4.08
C ALA A 240 16.26 8.48 3.83
N ASP A 241 17.35 8.47 4.61
CA ASP A 241 18.40 7.48 4.55
C ASP A 241 17.88 6.05 4.87
N ALA A 242 16.96 5.93 5.84
CA ALA A 242 16.34 4.65 6.18
C ALA A 242 15.45 4.14 5.03
N ILE A 243 14.63 4.99 4.42
CA ILE A 243 13.79 4.67 3.26
C ILE A 243 14.64 4.19 2.08
N HIS A 244 15.75 4.88 1.78
CA HIS A 244 16.67 4.50 0.72
C HIS A 244 17.33 3.13 0.99
N ARG A 245 17.84 2.90 2.20
CA ARG A 245 18.42 1.60 2.58
C ARG A 245 17.42 0.47 2.45
N ALA A 246 16.18 0.71 2.84
CA ALA A 246 15.08 -0.24 2.72
C ALA A 246 14.57 -0.41 1.26
N ARG A 247 15.08 0.38 0.30
CA ARG A 247 14.66 0.36 -1.13
C ARG A 247 13.17 0.60 -1.35
N LEU A 248 12.54 1.40 -0.48
CA LEU A 248 11.16 1.80 -0.66
C LEU A 248 11.08 2.87 -1.76
N LYS A 249 10.16 2.72 -2.71
CA LYS A 249 10.09 3.52 -3.95
C LYS A 249 8.87 4.42 -4.04
N ALA A 250 7.84 4.16 -3.26
CA ALA A 250 6.61 4.95 -3.31
C ALA A 250 6.03 5.14 -1.92
N ALA A 251 5.30 6.24 -1.75
CA ALA A 251 4.44 6.51 -0.60
C ALA A 251 3.03 6.82 -1.06
N ILE A 252 2.04 6.41 -0.28
CA ILE A 252 0.65 6.83 -0.43
C ILE A 252 0.14 7.31 0.91
N ALA A 253 -0.51 8.48 0.92
CA ALA A 253 -1.16 9.04 2.09
C ALA A 253 -2.66 9.11 1.85
N VAL A 254 -3.44 8.52 2.76
CA VAL A 254 -4.90 8.46 2.72
C VAL A 254 -5.45 9.27 3.88
N PRO A 255 -6.14 10.39 3.63
CA PRO A 255 -6.74 11.18 4.70
C PRO A 255 -7.96 10.45 5.28
N VAL A 256 -8.04 10.41 6.58
CA VAL A 256 -9.17 9.88 7.35
C VAL A 256 -10.07 11.06 7.72
N VAL A 257 -11.19 11.18 7.02
CA VAL A 257 -12.03 12.39 7.05
C VAL A 257 -13.38 12.09 7.68
N ALA A 258 -13.77 12.88 8.67
CA ALA A 258 -15.11 12.88 9.23
C ALA A 258 -15.73 14.27 9.10
N VAL A 259 -16.92 14.33 8.53
CA VAL A 259 -17.64 15.58 8.19
C VAL A 259 -16.71 16.49 7.37
N ASP A 260 -16.16 17.54 8.00
CA ASP A 260 -15.29 18.53 7.36
C ASP A 260 -13.88 18.59 7.97
N GLU A 261 -13.48 17.56 8.70
CA GLU A 261 -12.19 17.52 9.41
C GLU A 261 -11.39 16.26 9.02
N THR A 262 -10.08 16.41 8.86
CA THR A 262 -9.15 15.29 8.77
C THR A 262 -8.73 14.90 10.18
N LEU A 263 -9.24 13.78 10.67
CA LEU A 263 -8.93 13.24 12.00
C LEU A 263 -7.55 12.61 12.07
N ALA A 264 -7.17 11.94 10.99
CA ALA A 264 -5.91 11.22 10.87
C ALA A 264 -5.46 11.17 9.40
N VAL A 265 -4.23 10.75 9.18
CA VAL A 265 -3.71 10.37 7.87
C VAL A 265 -3.09 8.99 7.97
N LEU A 266 -3.44 8.08 7.08
CA LEU A 266 -2.76 6.81 6.92
C LEU A 266 -1.68 6.97 5.86
N GLU A 267 -0.43 6.78 6.22
CA GLU A 267 0.68 6.73 5.26
C GLU A 267 1.11 5.29 5.06
N PHE A 268 1.36 4.93 3.82
CA PHE A 268 1.94 3.65 3.47
C PHE A 268 3.14 3.84 2.56
N LEU A 269 4.16 2.97 2.73
CA LEU A 269 5.31 2.90 1.84
C LEU A 269 5.33 1.55 1.12
N ALA A 270 5.85 1.55 -0.12
CA ALA A 270 5.89 0.37 -0.97
C ALA A 270 7.28 0.20 -1.62
N PHE A 271 7.64 -1.08 -1.88
CA PHE A 271 8.84 -1.44 -2.63
C PHE A 271 8.70 -1.16 -4.12
N GLU A 272 7.46 -1.18 -4.63
CA GLU A 272 7.15 -0.94 -6.03
C GLU A 272 6.50 0.42 -6.24
N GLN A 273 6.59 0.92 -7.46
CA GLN A 273 5.84 2.12 -7.86
C GLN A 273 4.34 1.82 -7.82
N ILE A 274 3.57 2.77 -7.30
CA ILE A 274 2.11 2.70 -7.25
C ILE A 274 1.57 3.66 -8.31
N GLU A 275 0.67 3.19 -9.15
CA GLU A 275 -0.04 4.06 -10.08
C GLU A 275 -1.34 4.57 -9.43
N LEU A 276 -1.42 5.87 -9.19
CA LEU A 276 -2.60 6.50 -8.62
C LEU A 276 -3.63 6.78 -9.73
N THR A 277 -4.41 5.76 -10.08
CA THR A 277 -5.51 5.93 -11.02
C THR A 277 -6.71 6.61 -10.34
N ASP A 278 -7.57 7.32 -11.11
CA ASP A 278 -8.79 7.94 -10.58
C ASP A 278 -9.64 6.94 -9.79
N ARG A 279 -9.73 5.69 -10.26
CA ARG A 279 -10.47 4.62 -9.58
C ARG A 279 -9.86 4.26 -8.21
N LEU A 280 -8.53 4.28 -8.08
CA LEU A 280 -7.86 4.04 -6.80
C LEU A 280 -8.07 5.22 -5.86
N VAL A 281 -7.97 6.45 -6.36
CA VAL A 281 -8.27 7.68 -5.60
C VAL A 281 -9.68 7.61 -5.02
N TRP A 282 -10.69 7.30 -5.85
CA TRP A 282 -12.08 7.14 -5.39
C TRP A 282 -12.23 6.09 -4.29
N ALA A 283 -11.58 4.92 -4.46
CA ALA A 283 -11.63 3.85 -3.47
C ALA A 283 -11.01 4.27 -2.13
N LEU A 284 -9.82 4.87 -2.17
CA LEU A 284 -9.11 5.31 -0.97
C LEU A 284 -9.82 6.47 -0.28
N THR A 285 -10.46 7.35 -1.05
CA THR A 285 -11.32 8.41 -0.49
C THR A 285 -12.51 7.81 0.26
N GLY A 286 -13.19 6.80 -0.32
CA GLY A 286 -14.28 6.10 0.35
C GLY A 286 -13.82 5.39 1.64
N ILE A 287 -12.69 4.69 1.58
CA ILE A 287 -12.06 4.06 2.74
C ILE A 287 -11.72 5.11 3.82
N GLY A 288 -11.14 6.25 3.42
CA GLY A 288 -10.81 7.31 4.36
C GLY A 288 -12.03 7.89 5.09
N HIS A 289 -13.18 7.99 4.41
CA HIS A 289 -14.43 8.40 5.02
C HIS A 289 -15.03 7.32 5.94
N GLU A 290 -14.99 6.04 5.55
CA GLU A 290 -15.46 4.92 6.37
C GLU A 290 -14.71 4.88 7.70
N ILE A 291 -13.37 4.92 7.64
CA ILE A 291 -12.52 4.97 8.83
C ILE A 291 -12.79 6.26 9.63
N GLY A 292 -12.97 7.39 8.92
CA GLY A 292 -13.27 8.69 9.54
C GLY A 292 -14.53 8.66 10.37
N GLN A 293 -15.62 8.12 9.86
CA GLN A 293 -16.88 7.96 10.59
C GLN A 293 -16.73 7.03 11.80
N PHE A 294 -15.92 6.00 11.69
CA PHE A 294 -15.62 5.11 12.80
C PHE A 294 -14.82 5.81 13.91
N LEU A 295 -13.72 6.48 13.55
CA LEU A 295 -12.85 7.18 14.50
C LEU A 295 -13.51 8.43 15.09
N ASP A 296 -14.44 9.06 14.39
CA ASP A 296 -15.19 10.20 14.90
C ASP A 296 -15.98 9.86 16.18
N ARG A 297 -16.59 8.66 16.19
CA ARG A 297 -17.27 8.12 17.39
C ARG A 297 -16.31 7.76 18.52
N ARG A 298 -15.02 7.68 18.23
CA ARG A 298 -13.93 7.27 19.13
C ARG A 298 -12.86 8.35 19.26
N ARG A 299 -13.20 9.62 19.06
CA ARG A 299 -12.24 10.76 19.07
C ARG A 299 -11.36 10.79 20.34
N GLY A 300 -11.90 10.35 21.48
CA GLY A 300 -11.13 10.24 22.71
C GLY A 300 -9.91 9.31 22.65
N GLU A 301 -9.92 8.34 21.73
CA GLU A 301 -8.81 7.41 21.52
C GLU A 301 -7.68 8.03 20.67
N LEU A 302 -8.02 9.02 19.82
CA LEU A 302 -7.04 9.72 18.96
C LEU A 302 -6.20 10.73 19.75
N VAL A 303 -6.80 11.31 20.76
CA VAL A 303 -6.12 12.32 21.60
C VAL A 303 -5.21 11.59 22.58
N THR A 304 -3.91 11.84 22.49
CA THR A 304 -3.02 11.47 23.62
C THR A 304 -3.48 12.29 24.80
N PRO A 305 -3.88 11.68 25.92
CA PRO A 305 -4.22 12.46 27.10
C PRO A 305 -3.05 13.38 27.41
N VAL A 306 -3.29 14.69 27.37
CA VAL A 306 -2.26 15.71 27.69
C VAL A 306 -1.58 15.37 29.00
N LEU A 307 -2.32 14.70 29.87
CA LEU A 307 -1.84 14.24 31.17
C LEU A 307 -2.20 12.77 31.39
N THR A 308 -1.32 12.04 32.08
CA THR A 308 -1.65 10.67 32.52
C THR A 308 -2.81 10.71 33.52
N PRO A 309 -3.63 9.63 33.64
CA PRO A 309 -4.68 9.58 34.67
C PRO A 309 -4.18 9.96 36.05
N ARG A 310 -2.98 9.49 36.41
CA ARG A 310 -2.34 9.84 37.70
C ARG A 310 -1.88 11.29 37.76
N GLY A 311 -1.41 11.86 36.65
CA GLY A 311 -1.07 13.28 36.53
C GLY A 311 -2.29 14.19 36.70
N LEU A 312 -3.44 13.81 36.09
CA LEU A 312 -4.72 14.50 36.27
C LEU A 312 -5.17 14.50 37.73
N GLU A 313 -5.16 13.33 38.37
CA GLU A 313 -5.54 13.17 39.77
C GLU A 313 -4.67 14.02 40.69
N ILE A 314 -3.36 14.03 40.47
CA ILE A 314 -2.41 14.86 41.21
C ILE A 314 -2.69 16.35 40.98
N LEU A 315 -2.94 16.80 39.76
CA LEU A 315 -3.28 18.19 39.46
C LEU A 315 -4.63 18.61 40.03
N GLN A 316 -5.64 17.73 40.03
CA GLN A 316 -6.92 18.00 40.71
C GLN A 316 -6.77 18.22 42.20
N LEU A 317 -5.93 17.41 42.86
CA LEU A 317 -5.65 17.59 44.31
C LEU A 317 -4.82 18.87 44.54
N ALA A 318 -3.93 19.17 43.61
CA ALA A 318 -3.15 20.43 43.65
C ALA A 318 -4.03 21.67 43.46
N ALA A 319 -5.04 21.61 42.60
CA ALA A 319 -6.03 22.67 42.40
C ALA A 319 -6.85 22.94 43.68
N ARG A 320 -7.06 21.91 44.49
CA ARG A 320 -7.71 22.02 45.82
C ARG A 320 -6.76 22.49 46.93
N GLY A 321 -5.57 22.97 46.63
CA GLY A 321 -4.59 23.51 47.56
C GLY A 321 -3.79 22.48 48.36
N GLN A 322 -3.88 21.18 48.07
CA GLN A 322 -3.16 20.15 48.81
C GLN A 322 -1.66 20.21 48.55
N SER A 323 -0.83 20.11 49.59
CA SER A 323 0.63 20.06 49.44
C SER A 323 1.07 18.74 48.76
N ALA A 324 2.29 18.71 48.20
CA ALA A 324 2.84 17.50 47.61
C ALA A 324 2.92 16.32 48.61
N ALA A 325 3.18 16.60 49.89
CA ALA A 325 3.16 15.59 50.94
C ALA A 325 1.75 15.04 51.18
N ALA A 326 0.74 15.92 51.30
CA ALA A 326 -0.66 15.51 51.48
C ALA A 326 -1.19 14.71 50.31
N ILE A 327 -0.76 15.06 49.08
CA ILE A 327 -1.09 14.30 47.86
C ILE A 327 -0.42 12.91 47.89
N ALA A 328 0.84 12.85 48.32
CA ALA A 328 1.58 11.59 48.44
C ALA A 328 0.89 10.63 49.42
N ASP A 329 0.54 11.14 50.60
CA ASP A 329 -0.18 10.37 51.63
C ASP A 329 -1.55 9.87 51.11
N LYS A 330 -2.31 10.76 50.49
CA LYS A 330 -3.65 10.43 49.97
C LYS A 330 -3.63 9.41 48.85
N LEU A 331 -2.62 9.44 48.01
CA LEU A 331 -2.49 8.57 46.83
C LEU A 331 -1.61 7.34 47.09
N VAL A 332 -1.12 7.17 48.30
CA VAL A 332 -0.21 6.08 48.73
C VAL A 332 1.03 6.05 47.81
N LEU A 333 1.65 7.22 47.65
CA LEU A 333 2.87 7.43 46.87
C LEU A 333 4.00 8.00 47.72
N SER A 334 5.24 7.95 47.22
CA SER A 334 6.32 8.74 47.80
C SER A 334 6.23 10.20 47.31
N PRO A 335 6.67 11.20 48.14
CA PRO A 335 6.76 12.59 47.71
C PRO A 335 7.61 12.79 46.45
N ALA A 336 8.66 11.96 46.25
CA ALA A 336 9.50 11.96 45.07
C ALA A 336 8.72 11.51 43.84
N THR A 337 7.81 10.54 43.97
CA THR A 337 6.94 10.07 42.89
C THR A 337 5.95 11.16 42.48
N VAL A 338 5.33 11.85 43.44
CA VAL A 338 4.42 12.99 43.18
C VAL A 338 5.18 14.11 42.45
N LYS A 339 6.40 14.44 42.88
CA LYS A 339 7.25 15.44 42.21
C LYS A 339 7.51 15.07 40.76
N ARG A 340 7.86 13.82 40.47
CA ARG A 340 8.07 13.32 39.08
C ARG A 340 6.81 13.43 38.23
N HIS A 341 5.63 13.17 38.80
CA HIS A 341 4.37 13.37 38.08
C HIS A 341 4.10 14.84 37.77
N PHE A 342 4.42 15.75 38.66
CA PHE A 342 4.35 17.19 38.39
C PHE A 342 5.30 17.60 37.27
N GLU A 343 6.58 17.19 37.34
CA GLU A 343 7.56 17.47 36.29
C GLU A 343 7.09 16.97 34.93
N GLY A 344 6.54 15.75 34.88
CA GLY A 344 5.94 15.20 33.66
C GLY A 344 4.70 15.98 33.16
N ALA A 345 3.88 16.50 34.09
CA ALA A 345 2.73 17.34 33.75
C ALA A 345 3.21 18.72 33.26
N TYR A 346 4.21 19.33 33.86
CA TYR A 346 4.78 20.62 33.42
C TYR A 346 5.31 20.54 32.00
N ALA A 347 6.11 19.52 31.72
CA ALA A 347 6.65 19.30 30.37
C ALA A 347 5.56 19.16 29.31
N ARG A 348 4.47 18.45 29.64
CA ARG A 348 3.36 18.22 28.71
C ARG A 348 2.44 19.42 28.52
N LEU A 349 2.26 20.23 29.55
CA LEU A 349 1.47 21.47 29.51
C LEU A 349 2.28 22.68 29.03
N GLY A 350 3.60 22.54 28.82
CA GLY A 350 4.48 23.63 28.38
C GLY A 350 4.68 24.70 29.45
N VAL A 351 4.64 24.34 30.73
CA VAL A 351 4.76 25.26 31.88
C VAL A 351 5.92 24.85 32.78
N SER A 352 6.34 25.74 33.68
CA SER A 352 7.53 25.53 34.53
C SER A 352 7.25 25.32 36.01
N ASP A 353 6.03 25.56 36.47
CA ASP A 353 5.68 25.48 37.86
C ASP A 353 4.27 24.94 38.12
N ARG A 354 3.98 24.64 39.38
CA ARG A 354 2.73 24.03 39.82
C ARG A 354 1.51 24.92 39.58
N ALA A 355 1.62 26.22 39.86
CA ALA A 355 0.49 27.13 39.74
C ALA A 355 0.11 27.33 38.26
N ALA A 356 1.12 27.48 37.41
CA ALA A 356 0.95 27.53 35.96
C ALA A 356 0.36 26.23 35.41
N ALA A 357 0.77 25.05 35.92
CA ALA A 357 0.22 23.76 35.50
C ALA A 357 -1.26 23.60 35.86
N VAL A 358 -1.66 24.03 37.05
CA VAL A 358 -3.06 24.01 37.48
C VAL A 358 -3.90 24.96 36.63
N ALA A 359 -3.41 26.22 36.46
CA ALA A 359 -4.12 27.22 35.66
C ALA A 359 -4.28 26.76 34.20
N GLU A 360 -3.23 26.20 33.60
CA GLU A 360 -3.27 25.70 32.22
C GLU A 360 -4.18 24.48 32.06
N ALA A 361 -4.15 23.55 33.04
CA ALA A 361 -5.05 22.38 33.02
C ALA A 361 -6.53 22.78 33.16
N MET A 362 -6.84 23.81 33.96
CA MET A 362 -8.17 24.41 34.07
C MET A 362 -8.58 25.11 32.77
N ARG A 363 -7.67 25.87 32.16
CA ARG A 363 -7.93 26.57 30.89
C ARG A 363 -8.23 25.59 29.75
N GLN A 364 -7.57 24.43 29.74
CA GLN A 364 -7.81 23.36 28.78
C GLN A 364 -9.01 22.45 29.13
N GLY A 365 -9.70 22.70 30.26
CA GLY A 365 -10.81 21.87 30.73
C GLY A 365 -10.43 20.46 31.19
N LEU A 366 -9.15 20.23 31.48
CA LEU A 366 -8.63 18.95 31.93
C LEU A 366 -8.95 18.66 33.40
N ILE A 367 -9.06 19.70 34.21
CA ILE A 367 -9.44 19.68 35.65
C ILE A 367 -10.44 20.79 35.94
N THR A 368 -11.20 20.66 37.03
CA THR A 368 -12.20 21.61 37.54
C THR A 368 -11.80 22.15 38.90
#